data_787dd41b5d2c5c13bf3dba85b64dc2af
#
_entry.id   787dd41b5d2c5c13bf3dba85b64dc2af
#
_cell.length_a   1.000
_cell.length_b   1.000
_cell.length_c   1.000
_cell.angle_alpha   90.00
_cell.angle_beta   90.00
_cell.angle_gamma   90.00
#
_symmetry.space_group_name_H-M   'P 1'
#
loop_
_entity.id
_entity.type
_entity.pdbx_description
1 polymer ?
#
loop_
_entity_poly.entity_id
_entity_poly.type
_entity_poly.pdbx_seq_one_letter_code
_entity_poly.pdbx_strand_id
1 'polypeptide(L)'
;SIGVITASFGFPELIKRLGVERRVYTAGENKRRLDPFLPEDKKDVTHLKSLQKDLHGQFKAYVQERRGKRLKGSEKVLFSGDFWSGTRGLELGLVDGLGDVRSVMRKKFGNDVRFYPIEEKKGFLAKRLGMSVKSEHWADDLVTAFEERALWNRYGL
;
A
#
# COMPACT_ATOMS: atom_id res chain seq x y z
N SER A 1 10.90 2.96 5.34
CA SER A 1 10.24 3.94 6.24
C SER A 1 9.46 3.23 7.33
N ILE A 2 9.80 3.50 8.60
CA ILE A 2 9.12 2.88 9.74
C ILE A 2 8.14 3.91 10.30
N GLY A 3 6.94 3.91 9.76
CA GLY A 3 5.86 4.83 10.07
C GLY A 3 4.52 4.28 9.59
N VAL A 4 3.43 4.95 9.95
CA VAL A 4 2.06 4.61 9.55
C VAL A 4 1.40 5.85 8.97
N ILE A 5 0.83 5.72 7.78
CA ILE A 5 0.09 6.79 7.11
C ILE A 5 -1.28 6.27 6.69
N THR A 6 -2.27 7.12 6.79
CA THR A 6 -3.58 6.96 6.13
C THR A 6 -3.84 8.25 5.37
N ALA A 7 -4.19 8.13 4.09
CA ALA A 7 -4.54 9.27 3.25
C ALA A 7 -5.86 8.97 2.56
N SER A 8 -6.73 9.96 2.47
CA SER A 8 -8.00 9.87 1.75
C SER A 8 -8.40 11.25 1.20
N PHE A 9 -9.45 11.28 0.40
CA PHE A 9 -10.02 12.52 -0.12
C PHE A 9 -11.41 12.72 0.49
N GLY A 10 -11.80 13.99 0.71
CA GLY A 10 -13.14 14.36 1.15
C GLY A 10 -13.90 15.06 0.02
N PHE A 11 -15.16 14.66 -0.21
CA PHE A 11 -16.00 15.17 -1.29
C PHE A 11 -17.36 15.73 -0.82
N PRO A 12 -17.54 16.23 0.43
CA PRO A 12 -18.87 16.69 0.90
C PRO A 12 -19.41 17.84 0.07
N GLU A 13 -18.58 18.82 -0.28
CA GLU A 13 -19.01 19.96 -1.08
C GLU A 13 -19.23 19.61 -2.55
N LEU A 14 -18.49 18.63 -3.08
CA LEU A 14 -18.66 18.19 -4.48
C LEU A 14 -20.03 17.58 -4.69
N ILE A 15 -20.43 16.59 -3.87
CA ILE A 15 -21.73 15.92 -4.03
C ILE A 15 -22.90 16.89 -3.77
N LYS A 16 -22.73 17.84 -2.85
CA LYS A 16 -23.71 18.89 -2.61
C LYS A 16 -23.92 19.79 -3.83
N ARG A 17 -22.83 20.20 -4.50
CA ARG A 17 -22.91 21.01 -5.74
C ARG A 17 -23.55 20.26 -6.89
N LEU A 18 -23.36 18.95 -6.96
CA LEU A 18 -23.94 18.09 -8.00
C LEU A 18 -25.41 17.73 -7.71
N GLY A 19 -25.97 18.13 -6.55
CA GLY A 19 -27.31 17.78 -6.15
C GLY A 19 -27.51 16.28 -5.91
N VAL A 20 -26.43 15.54 -5.61
CA VAL A 20 -26.49 14.10 -5.37
C VAL A 20 -26.90 13.83 -3.94
N GLU A 21 -27.96 13.09 -3.74
CA GLU A 21 -28.39 12.57 -2.45
C GLU A 21 -27.75 11.20 -2.20
N ARG A 22 -26.92 11.12 -1.16
CA ARG A 22 -26.32 9.85 -0.73
C ARG A 22 -27.10 9.26 0.43
N ARG A 23 -27.57 8.03 0.27
CA ARG A 23 -28.32 7.29 1.29
C ARG A 23 -27.45 6.18 1.85
N VAL A 24 -27.24 6.17 3.17
CA VAL A 24 -26.41 5.18 3.86
C VAL A 24 -27.19 4.61 5.04
N TYR A 25 -27.32 3.30 5.07
CA TYR A 25 -27.98 2.56 6.12
C TYR A 25 -26.93 1.71 6.84
N THR A 26 -26.78 1.91 8.15
CA THR A 26 -25.78 1.19 8.94
C THR A 26 -26.38 0.61 10.21
N ALA A 27 -25.87 -0.52 10.63
CA ALA A 27 -26.03 -1.04 11.98
C ALA A 27 -24.68 -0.89 12.71
N GLY A 28 -24.69 -0.23 13.88
CA GLY A 28 -23.52 0.18 14.63
C GLY A 28 -23.14 1.66 14.41
N GLU A 29 -23.10 2.42 15.51
CA GLU A 29 -22.92 3.87 15.51
C GLU A 29 -21.63 4.35 14.81
N ASN A 30 -20.59 3.55 14.86
CA ASN A 30 -19.27 3.92 14.38
C ASN A 30 -18.92 3.40 12.96
N LYS A 31 -19.92 2.80 12.26
CA LYS A 31 -19.65 2.21 10.93
C LYS A 31 -19.42 3.23 9.82
N ARG A 32 -19.73 4.49 10.06
CA ARG A 32 -19.57 5.60 9.10
C ARG A 32 -18.36 6.50 9.41
N ARG A 33 -17.47 6.06 10.27
CA ARG A 33 -16.28 6.85 10.57
C ARG A 33 -15.48 7.11 9.31
N LEU A 34 -14.96 8.36 9.21
CA LEU A 34 -14.12 8.83 8.11
C LEU A 34 -14.78 8.66 6.73
N ASP A 35 -16.11 8.79 6.67
CA ASP A 35 -16.84 8.78 5.41
C ASP A 35 -16.42 9.96 4.51
N PRO A 36 -15.87 9.73 3.30
CA PRO A 36 -15.31 10.77 2.45
C PRO A 36 -16.36 11.76 1.90
N PHE A 37 -17.63 11.45 2.06
CA PHE A 37 -18.74 12.31 1.59
C PHE A 37 -19.41 13.09 2.71
N LEU A 38 -18.87 13.04 3.92
CA LEU A 38 -19.29 13.84 5.05
C LEU A 38 -18.17 14.79 5.49
N PRO A 39 -18.51 15.90 6.16
CA PRO A 39 -17.51 16.69 6.86
C PRO A 39 -16.74 15.83 7.87
N GLU A 40 -15.44 16.07 7.98
CA GLU A 40 -14.58 15.32 8.87
C GLU A 40 -14.96 15.53 10.34
N ASP A 41 -15.16 14.47 11.11
CA ASP A 41 -15.42 14.52 12.54
C ASP A 41 -14.11 14.40 13.32
N LYS A 42 -13.89 15.34 14.25
CA LYS A 42 -12.71 15.38 15.12
C LYS A 42 -12.56 14.12 15.99
N LYS A 43 -13.67 13.49 16.38
CA LYS A 43 -13.65 12.23 17.15
C LYS A 43 -13.13 11.08 16.31
N ASP A 44 -13.51 11.02 15.04
CA ASP A 44 -13.06 10.00 14.10
C ASP A 44 -11.56 10.16 13.81
N VAL A 45 -11.11 11.38 13.59
CA VAL A 45 -9.68 11.69 13.42
C VAL A 45 -8.87 11.31 14.67
N THR A 46 -9.39 11.61 15.86
CA THR A 46 -8.73 11.24 17.12
C THR A 46 -8.62 9.74 17.27
N HIS A 47 -9.68 9.01 16.95
CA HIS A 47 -9.67 7.56 16.97
C HIS A 47 -8.67 6.97 15.95
N LEU A 48 -8.67 7.48 14.71
CA LEU A 48 -7.70 7.05 13.68
C LEU A 48 -6.25 7.29 14.14
N LYS A 49 -5.95 8.48 14.69
CA LYS A 49 -4.62 8.80 15.20
C LYS A 49 -4.19 7.89 16.35
N SER A 50 -5.12 7.51 17.23
CA SER A 50 -4.85 6.52 18.28
C SER A 50 -4.46 5.17 17.68
N LEU A 51 -5.24 4.67 16.73
CA LEU A 51 -4.95 3.42 16.02
C LEU A 51 -3.60 3.46 15.29
N GLN A 52 -3.30 4.55 14.58
CA GLN A 52 -2.00 4.75 13.93
C GLN A 52 -0.84 4.72 14.93
N LYS A 53 -1.01 5.34 16.11
CA LYS A 53 -0.01 5.33 17.18
C LYS A 53 0.22 3.93 17.70
N ASP A 54 -0.83 3.14 17.90
CA ASP A 54 -0.73 1.75 18.37
C ASP A 54 -0.02 0.87 17.33
N LEU A 55 -0.41 0.96 16.07
CA LEU A 55 0.24 0.22 14.98
C LEU A 55 1.71 0.62 14.81
N HIS A 56 2.02 1.91 14.89
CA HIS A 56 3.40 2.40 14.84
C HIS A 56 4.22 1.88 16.04
N GLY A 57 3.62 1.85 17.23
CA GLY A 57 4.25 1.28 18.42
C GLY A 57 4.60 -0.20 18.24
N GLN A 58 3.67 -1.00 17.73
CA GLN A 58 3.90 -2.42 17.43
C GLN A 58 4.98 -2.60 16.35
N PHE A 59 4.97 -1.79 15.30
CA PHE A 59 5.98 -1.85 14.25
C PHE A 59 7.37 -1.51 14.79
N LYS A 60 7.49 -0.48 15.60
CA LYS A 60 8.75 -0.12 16.29
C LYS A 60 9.25 -1.27 17.15
N ALA A 61 8.40 -1.83 18.00
CA ALA A 61 8.74 -2.94 18.90
C ALA A 61 9.24 -4.16 18.10
N TYR A 62 8.55 -4.51 17.01
CA TYR A 62 8.96 -5.62 16.16
C TYR A 62 10.33 -5.39 15.51
N VAL A 63 10.58 -4.19 14.98
CA VAL A 63 11.90 -3.86 14.40
C VAL A 63 12.99 -3.87 15.46
N GLN A 64 12.73 -3.34 16.65
CA GLN A 64 13.66 -3.35 17.78
C GLN A 64 13.97 -4.79 18.24
N GLU A 65 12.98 -5.64 18.34
CA GLU A 65 13.16 -7.06 18.66
C GLU A 65 14.04 -7.77 17.62
N ARG A 66 13.74 -7.59 16.32
CA ARG A 66 14.42 -8.30 15.24
C ARG A 66 15.81 -7.78 14.94
N ARG A 67 16.03 -6.48 15.11
CA ARG A 67 17.33 -5.84 14.83
C ARG A 67 18.22 -5.72 16.07
N GLY A 68 17.63 -5.51 17.24
CA GLY A 68 18.32 -5.44 18.52
C GLY A 68 19.53 -4.50 18.51
N LYS A 69 20.67 -4.98 18.98
CA LYS A 69 21.94 -4.22 19.04
C LYS A 69 22.51 -3.80 17.68
N ARG A 70 21.95 -4.29 16.56
CA ARG A 70 22.39 -3.88 15.21
C ARG A 70 21.90 -2.48 14.85
N LEU A 71 20.82 -1.99 15.46
CA LEU A 71 20.33 -0.64 15.24
C LEU A 71 21.34 0.40 15.74
N LYS A 72 21.67 1.34 14.88
CA LYS A 72 22.59 2.44 15.13
C LYS A 72 21.90 3.76 14.81
N GLY A 73 21.44 4.44 15.80
CA GLY A 73 20.74 5.71 15.65
C GLY A 73 19.68 5.91 16.74
N SER A 74 19.25 7.15 16.91
CA SER A 74 18.21 7.47 17.86
C SER A 74 16.84 6.97 17.35
N GLU A 75 15.92 6.67 18.25
CA GLU A 75 14.54 6.35 17.89
C GLU A 75 13.91 7.41 16.99
N LYS A 76 14.24 8.66 17.24
CA LYS A 76 13.74 9.83 16.51
C LYS A 76 14.15 9.81 15.04
N VAL A 77 15.30 9.23 14.73
CA VAL A 77 15.79 9.03 13.36
C VAL A 77 15.20 7.75 12.77
N LEU A 78 15.37 6.61 13.45
CA LEU A 78 15.01 5.29 12.94
C LEU A 78 13.52 5.13 12.67
N PHE A 79 12.67 5.75 13.49
CA PHE A 79 11.22 5.54 13.50
C PHE A 79 10.40 6.79 13.17
N SER A 80 11.00 7.72 12.42
CA SER A 80 10.33 8.94 11.94
C SER A 80 9.36 8.71 10.77
N GLY A 81 9.47 7.57 10.10
CA GLY A 81 8.81 7.33 8.81
C GLY A 81 9.67 7.72 7.61
N ASP A 82 10.87 8.25 7.81
CA ASP A 82 11.82 8.55 6.74
C ASP A 82 12.31 7.30 6.01
N PHE A 83 12.87 7.49 4.83
CA PHE A 83 13.45 6.45 4.01
C PHE A 83 14.92 6.77 3.70
N TRP A 84 15.70 5.71 3.47
CA TRP A 84 17.13 5.82 3.27
C TRP A 84 17.57 4.99 2.07
N SER A 85 18.71 5.36 1.48
CA SER A 85 19.44 4.48 0.55
C SER A 85 19.88 3.21 1.26
N GLY A 86 20.21 2.17 0.51
CA GLY A 86 20.75 0.92 1.07
C GLY A 86 22.02 1.17 1.91
N THR A 87 22.92 2.03 1.45
CA THR A 87 24.14 2.40 2.18
C THR A 87 23.82 3.02 3.53
N ARG A 88 22.91 3.99 3.55
CA ARG A 88 22.50 4.61 4.81
C ARG A 88 21.74 3.64 5.72
N GLY A 89 20.93 2.75 5.14
CA GLY A 89 20.25 1.68 5.88
C GLY A 89 21.23 0.72 6.55
N LEU A 90 22.38 0.43 5.90
CA LEU A 90 23.45 -0.37 6.47
C LEU A 90 24.13 0.34 7.66
N GLU A 91 24.46 1.62 7.50
CA GLU A 91 25.02 2.44 8.59
C GLU A 91 24.08 2.50 9.80
N LEU A 92 22.78 2.63 9.58
CA LEU A 92 21.77 2.65 10.62
C LEU A 92 21.43 1.27 11.19
N GLY A 93 22.01 0.21 10.64
CA GLY A 93 21.77 -1.16 11.07
C GLY A 93 20.39 -1.71 10.72
N LEU A 94 19.71 -1.08 9.77
CA LEU A 94 18.40 -1.52 9.28
C LEU A 94 18.50 -2.70 8.31
N VAL A 95 19.61 -2.84 7.60
CA VAL A 95 19.94 -3.97 6.71
C VAL A 95 21.29 -4.57 7.09
N ASP A 96 21.57 -5.78 6.62
CA ASP A 96 22.77 -6.54 7.02
C ASP A 96 23.90 -6.43 5.98
N GLY A 97 23.60 -5.97 4.77
CA GLY A 97 24.56 -5.83 3.69
C GLY A 97 23.94 -5.24 2.43
N LEU A 98 24.81 -4.93 1.46
CA LEU A 98 24.43 -4.48 0.13
C LEU A 98 24.75 -5.58 -0.88
N GLY A 99 23.88 -5.76 -1.86
CA GLY A 99 24.07 -6.73 -2.93
C GLY A 99 22.76 -7.09 -3.62
N ASP A 100 22.88 -7.78 -4.73
CA ASP A 100 21.73 -8.40 -5.41
C ASP A 100 21.50 -9.84 -4.89
N VAL A 101 20.29 -10.33 -5.11
CA VAL A 101 19.87 -11.66 -4.63
C VAL A 101 20.83 -12.77 -5.11
N ARG A 102 21.27 -12.73 -6.38
CA ARG A 102 22.10 -13.79 -6.97
C ARG A 102 23.49 -13.79 -6.36
N SER A 103 24.12 -12.62 -6.27
CA SER A 103 25.44 -12.46 -5.67
C SER A 103 25.46 -12.89 -4.21
N VAL A 104 24.49 -12.44 -3.43
CA VAL A 104 24.39 -12.77 -2.01
C VAL A 104 24.15 -14.26 -1.81
N MET A 105 23.26 -14.87 -2.59
CA MET A 105 22.98 -16.31 -2.47
C MET A 105 24.15 -17.16 -2.91
N ARG A 106 24.86 -16.81 -4.00
CA ARG A 106 26.08 -17.50 -4.40
C ARG A 106 27.16 -17.41 -3.34
N LYS A 107 27.35 -16.23 -2.74
CA LYS A 107 28.31 -16.05 -1.64
C LYS A 107 27.95 -16.91 -0.42
N LYS A 108 26.66 -17.09 -0.12
CA LYS A 108 26.16 -17.82 1.04
C LYS A 108 26.12 -19.32 0.84
N PHE A 109 25.75 -19.80 -0.34
CA PHE A 109 25.45 -21.20 -0.63
C PHE A 109 26.35 -21.83 -1.70
N GLY A 110 27.31 -21.08 -2.26
CA GLY A 110 28.19 -21.55 -3.33
C GLY A 110 27.69 -21.21 -4.73
N ASN A 111 28.57 -21.34 -5.72
CA ASN A 111 28.27 -20.97 -7.10
C ASN A 111 27.18 -21.86 -7.76
N ASP A 112 27.01 -23.08 -7.25
CA ASP A 112 26.06 -24.07 -7.79
C ASP A 112 24.61 -23.86 -7.28
N VAL A 113 24.37 -22.79 -6.49
CA VAL A 113 23.02 -22.47 -6.00
C VAL A 113 22.05 -22.29 -7.17
N ARG A 114 20.94 -23.00 -7.11
CA ARG A 114 19.88 -22.95 -8.13
C ARG A 114 18.77 -22.00 -7.71
N PHE A 115 18.32 -21.17 -8.65
CA PHE A 115 17.23 -20.23 -8.45
C PHE A 115 15.99 -20.73 -9.21
N TYR A 116 14.92 -20.97 -8.49
CA TYR A 116 13.65 -21.39 -9.07
C TYR A 116 12.68 -20.20 -9.03
N PRO A 117 12.39 -19.54 -10.15
CA PRO A 117 11.38 -18.49 -10.19
C PRO A 117 10.00 -19.11 -9.95
N ILE A 118 9.28 -18.56 -9.00
CA ILE A 118 7.86 -18.88 -8.80
C ILE A 118 7.08 -17.88 -9.61
N GLU A 119 6.61 -18.32 -10.78
CA GLU A 119 5.80 -17.48 -11.69
C GLU A 119 4.35 -17.95 -11.64
N GLU A 120 3.43 -17.02 -11.72
CA GLU A 120 2.03 -17.33 -11.94
C GLU A 120 1.87 -18.01 -13.31
N LYS A 121 1.18 -19.14 -13.33
CA LYS A 121 0.90 -19.87 -14.59
C LYS A 121 -0.04 -19.02 -15.45
N LYS A 122 0.52 -18.37 -16.45
CA LYS A 122 -0.28 -17.68 -17.47
C LYS A 122 -1.19 -18.69 -18.15
N GLY A 123 -2.49 -18.41 -18.20
CA GLY A 123 -3.45 -19.26 -18.89
C GLY A 123 -3.03 -19.52 -20.33
N PHE A 124 -3.33 -20.70 -20.86
CA PHE A 124 -2.91 -21.16 -22.20
C PHE A 124 -3.27 -20.14 -23.33
N LEU A 125 -4.40 -19.47 -23.22
CA LEU A 125 -4.87 -18.44 -24.17
C LEU A 125 -4.01 -17.17 -24.13
N ALA A 126 -3.59 -16.71 -22.94
CA ALA A 126 -2.73 -15.54 -22.79
C ALA A 126 -1.32 -15.79 -23.37
N LYS A 127 -0.84 -17.02 -23.27
CA LYS A 127 0.44 -17.45 -23.83
C LYS A 127 0.43 -17.49 -25.37
N ARG A 128 -0.71 -17.83 -25.98
CA ARG A 128 -0.88 -17.93 -27.45
C ARG A 128 -1.12 -16.59 -28.13
N LEU A 129 -1.69 -15.62 -27.42
CA LEU A 129 -2.00 -14.27 -27.93
C LEU A 129 -0.90 -13.23 -27.67
N GLY A 130 0.22 -13.61 -27.03
CA GLY A 130 1.31 -12.69 -26.72
C GLY A 130 0.92 -11.56 -25.78
N MET A 131 -0.26 -11.62 -25.18
CA MET A 131 -0.78 -10.57 -24.31
C MET A 131 -0.19 -10.72 -22.92
N SER A 132 0.61 -9.75 -22.52
CA SER A 132 1.05 -9.57 -21.13
C SER A 132 -0.09 -8.94 -20.31
N VAL A 133 -1.21 -9.64 -20.22
CA VAL A 133 -2.33 -9.15 -19.42
C VAL A 133 -2.08 -9.61 -17.98
N LYS A 134 -1.88 -8.68 -17.09
CA LYS A 134 -2.12 -8.85 -15.65
C LYS A 134 -3.63 -9.02 -15.49
N SER A 135 -4.11 -10.26 -15.55
CA SER A 135 -5.51 -10.55 -15.83
C SER A 135 -6.31 -10.99 -14.61
N GLU A 136 -6.20 -10.30 -13.49
CA GLU A 136 -7.23 -10.49 -12.45
C GLU A 136 -8.42 -9.55 -12.62
N HIS A 137 -8.28 -8.47 -13.41
CA HIS A 137 -9.31 -7.43 -13.55
C HIS A 137 -9.65 -7.06 -15.00
N TRP A 138 -9.25 -7.85 -16.00
CA TRP A 138 -9.55 -7.49 -17.40
C TRP A 138 -11.05 -7.36 -17.69
N ALA A 139 -11.88 -8.13 -17.01
CA ALA A 139 -13.33 -8.03 -17.15
C ALA A 139 -13.86 -6.75 -16.50
N ASP A 140 -13.34 -6.38 -15.34
CA ASP A 140 -13.67 -5.15 -14.64
C ASP A 140 -13.13 -3.93 -15.41
N ASP A 141 -11.91 -4.02 -15.95
CA ASP A 141 -11.31 -2.98 -16.79
C ASP A 141 -12.09 -2.78 -18.11
N LEU A 142 -12.60 -3.85 -18.72
CA LEU A 142 -13.49 -3.78 -19.88
C LEU A 142 -14.84 -3.16 -19.53
N VAL A 143 -15.46 -3.57 -18.44
CA VAL A 143 -16.72 -2.99 -17.98
C VAL A 143 -16.54 -1.50 -17.70
N THR A 144 -15.49 -1.12 -16.99
CA THR A 144 -15.17 0.27 -16.70
C THR A 144 -14.92 1.08 -17.98
N ALA A 145 -14.17 0.54 -18.94
CA ALA A 145 -13.93 1.18 -20.23
C ALA A 145 -15.21 1.34 -21.08
N PHE A 146 -16.14 0.36 -21.02
CA PHE A 146 -17.44 0.46 -21.66
C PHE A 146 -18.35 1.50 -20.99
N GLU A 147 -18.34 1.54 -19.65
CA GLU A 147 -19.11 2.53 -18.88
C GLU A 147 -18.59 3.94 -19.13
N GLU A 148 -17.28 4.15 -19.11
CA GLU A 148 -16.66 5.43 -19.47
C GLU A 148 -17.02 5.86 -20.90
N ARG A 149 -16.92 4.96 -21.86
CA ARG A 149 -17.24 5.27 -23.27
C ARG A 149 -18.72 5.54 -23.46
N ALA A 150 -19.60 4.85 -22.72
CA ALA A 150 -21.05 5.12 -22.73
C ALA A 150 -21.38 6.49 -22.11
N LEU A 151 -20.64 6.88 -21.06
CA LEU A 151 -20.76 8.22 -20.47
C LEU A 151 -20.31 9.32 -21.45
N TRP A 152 -19.15 9.15 -22.08
CA TRP A 152 -18.64 10.12 -23.06
C TRP A 152 -19.57 10.27 -24.27
N ASN A 153 -20.09 9.17 -24.84
CA ASN A 153 -21.08 9.21 -25.91
C ASN A 153 -22.40 9.91 -25.54
N ARG A 154 -22.76 9.88 -24.24
CA ARG A 154 -23.97 10.56 -23.75
C ARG A 154 -23.82 12.08 -23.69
N TYR A 155 -22.59 12.58 -23.63
CA TYR A 155 -22.27 14.00 -23.59
C TYR A 155 -21.73 14.54 -24.91
N GLY A 156 -21.72 13.74 -26.00
CA GLY A 156 -21.37 14.19 -27.34
C GLY A 156 -19.90 14.50 -27.56
N LEU A 157 -19.02 13.87 -26.80
CA LEU A 157 -17.55 13.96 -26.93
C LEU A 157 -16.96 12.65 -27.44
#